data_30c87c2b438d5ff40dd300fff530162b
#
_entry.id   30c87c2b438d5ff40dd300fff530162b
#
_cell.length_a   1.000
_cell.length_b   1.000
_cell.length_c   1.000
_cell.angle_alpha   90.00
_cell.angle_beta   90.00
_cell.angle_gamma   90.00
#
_symmetry.space_group_name_H-M   'P 1'
#
loop_
_entity.id
_entity.type
_entity.pdbx_description
1 polymer ?
#
loop_
_entity_poly.entity_id
_entity_poly.type
_entity_poly.pdbx_seq_one_letter_code
_entity_poly.pdbx_strand_id
1 'polypeptide(L)'
;MSSIKIFKKEINNSIGSFIEEVYAWELNHPDADLKSTEKLIDKAIALFDDMIDKIHKTKRKEGKVGFKSLKEHLAAAIEGLHKELVKLG
;
A
#
# COMPACT_ATOMS: atom_id res chain seq x y z
N MET A 1 -18.62 7.79 14.82
CA MET A 1 -17.76 6.88 14.09
C MET A 1 -16.49 7.59 13.64
N SER A 2 -15.37 6.96 13.78
CA SER A 2 -14.08 7.60 13.52
C SER A 2 -13.68 7.47 12.06
N SER A 3 -13.36 8.59 11.41
CA SER A 3 -12.79 8.62 10.05
C SER A 3 -11.49 7.81 10.00
N ILE A 4 -10.76 7.79 11.10
CA ILE A 4 -9.50 7.06 11.22
C ILE A 4 -9.72 5.57 11.05
N LYS A 5 -10.76 5.03 11.68
CA LYS A 5 -11.08 3.60 11.58
C LYS A 5 -11.37 3.21 10.14
N ILE A 6 -12.15 4.04 9.44
CA ILE A 6 -12.49 3.82 8.03
C ILE A 6 -11.24 3.90 7.17
N PHE A 7 -10.39 4.88 7.42
CA PHE A 7 -9.17 5.06 6.65
C PHE A 7 -8.18 3.91 6.85
N LYS A 8 -8.02 3.43 8.09
CA LYS A 8 -7.19 2.25 8.36
C LYS A 8 -7.68 1.04 7.58
N LYS A 9 -9.00 0.88 7.49
CA LYS A 9 -9.59 -0.20 6.71
C LYS A 9 -9.28 -0.05 5.22
N GLU A 10 -9.36 1.17 4.69
CA GLU A 10 -9.02 1.46 3.31
C GLU A 10 -7.56 1.13 3.00
N ILE A 11 -6.66 1.50 3.91
CA ILE A 11 -5.22 1.20 3.78
C ILE A 11 -5.02 -0.31 3.73
N ASN A 12 -5.61 -1.02 4.66
CA ASN A 12 -5.49 -2.46 4.73
C ASN A 12 -6.02 -3.14 3.47
N ASN A 13 -7.18 -2.69 2.98
CA ASN A 13 -7.77 -3.24 1.77
C ASN A 13 -6.93 -2.96 0.53
N SER A 14 -6.42 -1.74 0.40
CA SER A 14 -5.61 -1.34 -0.77
C SER A 14 -4.30 -2.11 -0.82
N ILE A 15 -3.62 -2.20 0.30
CA ILE A 15 -2.34 -2.90 0.38
C ILE A 15 -2.55 -4.40 0.24
N GLY A 16 -3.58 -4.94 0.88
CA GLY A 16 -3.92 -6.34 0.75
C GLY A 16 -4.25 -6.74 -0.68
N SER A 17 -5.00 -5.91 -1.40
CA SER A 17 -5.32 -6.13 -2.82
C SER A 17 -4.05 -6.14 -3.66
N PHE A 18 -3.13 -5.24 -3.39
CA PHE A 18 -1.85 -5.20 -4.12
C PHE A 18 -1.06 -6.49 -3.88
N ILE A 19 -0.98 -6.94 -2.63
CA ILE A 19 -0.26 -8.18 -2.30
C ILE A 19 -0.90 -9.37 -2.99
N GLU A 20 -2.23 -9.42 -3.06
CA GLU A 20 -2.93 -10.47 -3.79
C GLU A 20 -2.59 -10.43 -5.28
N GLU A 21 -2.46 -9.24 -5.87
CA GLU A 21 -2.04 -9.11 -7.26
C GLU A 21 -0.63 -9.65 -7.47
N VAL A 22 0.27 -9.43 -6.52
CA VAL A 22 1.62 -9.97 -6.59
C VAL A 22 1.59 -11.50 -6.58
N TYR A 23 0.79 -12.10 -5.73
CA TYR A 23 0.64 -13.56 -5.69
C TYR A 23 0.05 -14.10 -6.99
N ALA A 24 -0.95 -13.41 -7.54
CA ALA A 24 -1.53 -13.80 -8.83
C ALA A 24 -0.48 -13.74 -9.94
N TRP A 25 0.36 -12.71 -9.93
CA TRP A 25 1.45 -12.57 -10.88
C TRP A 25 2.41 -13.77 -10.77
N GLU A 26 2.77 -14.16 -9.54
CA GLU A 26 3.64 -15.30 -9.29
C GLU A 26 3.05 -16.60 -9.84
N LEU A 27 1.75 -16.79 -9.68
CA LEU A 27 1.07 -17.98 -10.20
C LEU A 27 1.11 -18.04 -11.72
N ASN A 28 1.06 -16.88 -12.38
CA ASN A 28 1.11 -16.79 -13.84
C ASN A 28 2.54 -16.82 -14.39
N HIS A 29 3.55 -16.72 -13.52
CA HIS A 29 4.97 -16.69 -13.91
C HIS A 29 5.77 -17.65 -13.03
N PRO A 30 5.48 -18.96 -13.12
CA PRO A 30 6.09 -19.94 -12.21
C PRO A 30 7.62 -20.04 -12.28
N ASP A 31 8.20 -19.61 -13.41
CA ASP A 31 9.66 -19.64 -13.59
C ASP A 31 10.33 -18.34 -13.23
N ALA A 32 9.58 -17.34 -12.78
CA ALA A 32 10.14 -16.04 -12.47
C ALA A 32 10.94 -16.06 -11.16
N ASP A 33 11.90 -15.12 -11.06
CA ASP A 33 12.66 -14.91 -9.84
C ASP A 33 11.77 -14.25 -8.79
N LEU A 34 11.50 -14.99 -7.71
CA LEU A 34 10.64 -14.51 -6.64
C LEU A 34 11.27 -13.38 -5.81
N LYS A 35 12.56 -13.12 -5.97
CA LYS A 35 13.21 -12.02 -5.24
C LYS A 35 12.59 -10.67 -5.58
N SER A 36 12.21 -10.47 -6.84
CA SER A 36 11.57 -9.23 -7.28
C SER A 36 10.21 -9.04 -6.64
N THR A 37 9.41 -10.11 -6.58
CA THR A 37 8.08 -10.05 -5.97
C THR A 37 8.18 -9.91 -4.45
N GLU A 38 9.14 -10.55 -3.82
CA GLU A 38 9.38 -10.39 -2.38
C GLU A 38 9.68 -8.94 -2.04
N LYS A 39 10.48 -8.26 -2.86
CA LYS A 39 10.78 -6.84 -2.66
C LYS A 39 9.52 -5.99 -2.73
N LEU A 40 8.62 -6.29 -3.66
CA LEU A 40 7.36 -5.56 -3.79
C LEU A 40 6.47 -5.78 -2.57
N ILE A 41 6.40 -7.00 -2.07
CA ILE A 41 5.63 -7.31 -0.87
C ILE A 41 6.22 -6.57 0.34
N ASP A 42 7.54 -6.57 0.48
CA ASP A 42 8.21 -5.85 1.56
C ASP A 42 7.92 -4.36 1.49
N LYS A 43 7.94 -3.78 0.29
CA LYS A 43 7.59 -2.37 0.10
C LYS A 43 6.15 -2.09 0.49
N ALA A 44 5.23 -3.00 0.17
CA ALA A 44 3.83 -2.85 0.53
C ALA A 44 3.65 -2.89 2.05
N ILE A 45 4.34 -3.78 2.73
CA ILE A 45 4.29 -3.88 4.19
C ILE A 45 4.88 -2.62 4.83
N ALA A 46 6.01 -2.14 4.30
CA ALA A 46 6.63 -0.91 4.78
C ALA A 46 5.71 0.30 4.57
N LEU A 47 5.00 0.32 3.45
CA LEU A 47 4.01 1.38 3.18
C LEU A 47 2.88 1.33 4.21
N PHE A 48 2.39 0.14 4.55
CA PHE A 48 1.35 0.00 5.56
C PHE A 48 1.81 0.60 6.90
N ASP A 49 3.00 0.22 7.36
CA ASP A 49 3.55 0.72 8.62
C ASP A 49 3.74 2.23 8.59
N ASP A 50 4.24 2.76 7.47
CA ASP A 50 4.44 4.19 7.29
C ASP A 50 3.12 4.95 7.33
N MET A 51 2.09 4.42 6.67
CA MET A 51 0.78 5.06 6.65
C MET A 51 0.13 5.08 8.03
N ILE A 52 0.25 3.98 8.77
CA ILE A 52 -0.29 3.91 10.14
C ILE A 52 0.41 4.93 11.04
N ASP A 53 1.73 5.04 10.92
CA ASP A 53 2.50 6.02 11.68
C ASP A 53 2.07 7.44 11.34
N LYS A 54 1.89 7.73 10.05
CA LYS A 54 1.44 9.04 9.59
C LYS A 54 0.04 9.39 10.07
N ILE A 55 -0.84 8.41 10.15
CA ILE A 55 -2.19 8.61 10.70
C ILE A 55 -2.12 9.12 12.13
N HIS A 56 -1.29 8.48 12.95
CA HIS A 56 -1.15 8.87 14.35
C HIS A 56 -0.61 10.29 14.49
N LYS A 57 0.36 10.66 13.67
CA LYS A 57 0.93 12.00 13.66
C LYS A 57 -0.07 13.05 13.18
N THR A 58 -0.78 12.74 12.10
CA THR A 58 -1.77 13.64 11.51
C THR A 58 -2.94 13.89 12.44
N LYS A 59 -3.39 12.86 13.13
CA LYS A 59 -4.49 12.98 14.10
C LYS A 59 -4.21 14.04 15.14
N ARG A 60 -2.94 14.18 15.56
CA ARG A 60 -2.56 15.14 16.57
C ARG A 60 -2.45 16.57 16.06
N LYS A 61 -2.07 16.75 14.79
CA LYS A 61 -1.66 18.06 14.28
C LYS A 61 -2.59 18.69 13.24
N GLU A 62 -3.08 17.94 12.31
CA GLU A 62 -3.67 18.50 11.09
C GLU A 62 -5.13 18.15 10.80
N GLY A 63 -5.68 17.16 11.46
CA GLY A 63 -7.09 16.81 11.28
C GLY A 63 -7.43 16.36 9.86
N LYS A 64 -8.58 16.83 9.35
CA LYS A 64 -9.12 16.41 8.05
C LYS A 64 -8.23 16.71 6.86
N VAL A 65 -7.54 17.84 6.88
CA VAL A 65 -6.67 18.26 5.77
C VAL A 65 -5.51 17.28 5.61
N GLY A 66 -4.93 16.89 6.72
CA GLY A 66 -3.85 15.91 6.71
C GLY A 66 -4.29 14.55 6.18
N PHE A 67 -5.51 14.12 6.51
CA PHE A 67 -6.03 12.85 6.01
C PHE A 67 -6.22 12.85 4.50
N LYS A 68 -6.64 13.97 3.94
CA LYS A 68 -6.76 14.09 2.48
C LYS A 68 -5.39 13.89 1.82
N SER A 69 -4.36 14.54 2.35
CA SER A 69 -2.98 14.37 1.85
C SER A 69 -2.52 12.93 1.96
N LEU A 70 -2.86 12.26 3.06
CA LEU A 70 -2.50 10.86 3.26
C LEU A 70 -3.17 9.94 2.25
N LYS A 71 -4.44 10.20 1.93
CA LYS A 71 -5.14 9.41 0.92
C LYS A 71 -4.49 9.56 -0.45
N GLU A 72 -4.09 10.77 -0.79
CA GLU A 72 -3.39 11.03 -2.05
C GLU A 72 -2.03 10.34 -2.07
N HIS A 73 -1.32 10.38 -0.95
CA HIS A 73 -0.04 9.69 -0.81
C HIS A 73 -0.19 8.18 -0.98
N LEU A 74 -1.19 7.61 -0.35
CA LEU A 74 -1.48 6.17 -0.45
C LEU A 74 -1.76 5.78 -1.90
N ALA A 75 -2.63 6.52 -2.57
CA ALA A 75 -2.99 6.24 -3.96
C ALA A 75 -1.76 6.29 -4.87
N ALA A 76 -0.93 7.31 -4.71
CA ALA A 76 0.28 7.47 -5.51
C ALA A 76 1.29 6.34 -5.25
N ALA A 77 1.44 5.95 -3.99
CA ALA A 77 2.36 4.88 -3.61
C ALA A 77 1.91 3.53 -4.16
N ILE A 78 0.62 3.22 -4.06
CA ILE A 78 0.06 1.97 -4.60
C ILE A 78 0.21 1.94 -6.12
N GLU A 79 -0.06 3.05 -6.78
CA GLU A 79 0.11 3.15 -8.23
C GLU A 79 1.56 2.89 -8.64
N GLY A 80 2.51 3.45 -7.89
CA GLY A 80 3.93 3.22 -8.12
C GLY A 80 4.31 1.75 -7.99
N LEU A 81 3.82 1.09 -6.95
CA LEU A 81 4.07 -0.34 -6.73
C LEU A 81 3.44 -1.18 -7.86
N HIS A 82 2.23 -0.81 -8.28
CA HIS A 82 1.54 -1.50 -9.37
C HIS A 82 2.33 -1.40 -10.67
N LYS A 83 2.89 -0.24 -10.96
CA LYS A 83 3.75 -0.04 -12.13
C LYS A 83 4.99 -0.91 -12.08
N GLU A 84 5.60 -1.03 -10.89
CA GLU A 84 6.77 -1.90 -10.71
C GLU A 84 6.41 -3.36 -10.99
N LEU A 85 5.24 -3.79 -10.54
CA LEU A 85 4.76 -5.15 -10.80
C LEU A 85 4.57 -5.40 -12.28
N VAL A 86 3.94 -4.46 -12.97
CA VAL A 86 3.70 -4.55 -14.43
C VAL A 86 5.02 -4.67 -15.19
N LYS A 87 6.05 -3.96 -14.74
CA LYS A 87 7.37 -4.00 -15.39
C LYS A 87 8.07 -5.36 -15.27
N LEU A 88 7.67 -6.18 -14.31
CA LEU A 88 8.27 -7.49 -14.17
C LEU A 88 7.87 -8.46 -15.30
N GLY A 89 6.88 -8.12 -15.99
CA GLY A 89 6.50 -8.90 -17.12
C GLY A 89 5.08 -9.25 -17.25
#